data_a33d95e6ee92d0f09b48b4e5fad44769
#
_entry.id   a33d95e6ee92d0f09b48b4e5fad44769
#
_cell.length_a   1.000
_cell.length_b   1.000
_cell.length_c   1.000
_cell.angle_alpha   90.00
_cell.angle_beta   90.00
_cell.angle_gamma   90.00
#
_symmetry.space_group_name_H-M   'P 1'
#
loop_
_entity.id
_entity.type
_entity.pdbx_description
1 polymer ?
#
loop_
_entity_poly.entity_id
_entity_poly.type
_entity_poly.pdbx_seq_one_letter_code
_entity_poly.pdbx_strand_id
1 'polypeptide(L)'
;TPGDAVLTNGFTLAPVPGAIKAVGARPVLVEIDENLRLDLEDLTEKIDASGARFLLLSHMRGHLCDMNRLMRICDAAGVIVIEDCAHTMGAKWDGKRSGNFGKVACFSTQTYKHMNSGEGGLLTTDDANLAARATVLSGSYMFYERHGAGPGPDAFDKARQEMPNCSARMDALRAAVLRPQLTRLESNICRWNRRYRIVEQDLKDDNG
;
A
#
# COMPACT_ATOMS: atom_id res chain seq x y z
N THR A 1 1.78 12.10 15.01
CA THR A 1 2.75 13.17 15.37
C THR A 1 4.13 12.56 15.57
N PRO A 2 5.21 13.35 15.52
CA PRO A 2 6.53 12.83 15.88
C PRO A 2 6.52 12.14 17.25
N GLY A 3 7.14 10.94 17.32
CA GLY A 3 7.14 10.09 18.50
C GLY A 3 6.01 9.04 18.57
N ASP A 4 4.96 9.19 17.77
CA ASP A 4 3.87 8.21 17.74
C ASP A 4 4.39 6.82 17.34
N ALA A 5 3.85 5.78 17.97
CA ALA A 5 4.10 4.40 17.57
C ALA A 5 3.32 4.06 16.32
N VAL A 6 3.98 3.41 15.36
CA VAL A 6 3.35 2.86 14.14
C VAL A 6 3.76 1.40 14.00
N LEU A 7 2.77 0.52 13.98
CA LEU A 7 2.98 -0.91 13.78
C LEU A 7 3.41 -1.19 12.33
N THR A 8 4.29 -2.15 12.15
CA THR A 8 4.65 -2.68 10.82
C THR A 8 5.21 -4.09 10.97
N ASN A 9 5.05 -4.93 9.97
CA ASN A 9 5.53 -6.30 10.04
C ASN A 9 7.06 -6.41 9.94
N GLY A 10 7.62 -7.40 10.65
CA GLY A 10 9.08 -7.66 10.69
C GLY A 10 9.68 -8.09 9.36
N PHE A 11 8.90 -8.82 8.53
CA PHE A 11 9.30 -9.17 7.17
C PHE A 11 8.88 -8.10 6.17
N THR A 12 9.79 -7.19 5.87
CA THR A 12 9.58 -6.10 4.91
C THR A 12 10.91 -5.53 4.42
N LEU A 13 10.85 -4.60 3.45
CA LEU A 13 12.03 -3.86 2.99
C LEU A 13 12.29 -2.62 3.85
N ALA A 14 13.56 -2.22 3.98
CA ALA A 14 13.99 -1.06 4.74
C ALA A 14 13.23 0.27 4.45
N PRO A 15 12.77 0.56 3.23
CA PRO A 15 11.94 1.74 2.97
C PRO A 15 10.65 1.82 3.78
N VAL A 16 10.06 0.69 4.18
CA VAL A 16 8.78 0.68 4.93
C VAL A 16 8.96 1.24 6.35
N PRO A 17 9.80 0.67 7.23
CA PRO A 17 10.11 1.32 8.51
C PRO A 17 10.83 2.67 8.33
N GLY A 18 11.54 2.86 7.22
CA GLY A 18 12.14 4.13 6.84
C GLY A 18 11.12 5.25 6.66
N ALA A 19 9.98 4.97 6.02
CA ALA A 19 8.90 5.94 5.87
C ALA A 19 8.30 6.36 7.23
N ILE A 20 8.17 5.41 8.16
CA ILE A 20 7.74 5.69 9.54
C ILE A 20 8.73 6.64 10.22
N LYS A 21 10.02 6.35 10.10
CA LYS A 21 11.08 7.20 10.67
C LYS A 21 11.12 8.59 10.03
N ALA A 22 10.89 8.68 8.73
CA ALA A 22 10.95 9.94 7.98
C ALA A 22 9.90 10.97 8.46
N VAL A 23 8.77 10.52 8.99
CA VAL A 23 7.75 11.40 9.59
C VAL A 23 7.97 11.62 11.10
N GLY A 24 9.10 11.16 11.65
CA GLY A 24 9.46 11.29 13.06
C GLY A 24 8.73 10.29 13.97
N ALA A 25 8.00 9.33 13.41
CA ALA A 25 7.33 8.29 14.18
C ALA A 25 8.28 7.13 14.53
N ARG A 26 7.87 6.26 15.45
CA ARG A 26 8.63 5.13 15.94
C ARG A 26 8.03 3.82 15.41
N PRO A 27 8.74 3.03 14.60
CA PRO A 27 8.25 1.73 14.18
C PRO A 27 8.19 0.76 15.35
N VAL A 28 7.10 0.00 15.43
CA VAL A 28 6.91 -1.15 16.33
C VAL A 28 6.73 -2.38 15.45
N LEU A 29 7.65 -3.32 15.57
CA LEU A 29 7.63 -4.52 14.75
C LEU A 29 6.61 -5.51 15.28
N VAL A 30 5.81 -6.02 14.36
CA VAL A 30 4.91 -7.15 14.55
C VAL A 30 5.55 -8.36 13.89
N GLU A 31 5.54 -9.50 14.57
CA GLU A 31 6.12 -10.74 14.08
C GLU A 31 5.39 -11.28 12.84
N ILE A 32 5.97 -12.27 12.22
CA ILE A 32 5.41 -12.99 11.08
C ILE A 32 5.22 -14.47 11.43
N ASP A 33 4.24 -15.10 10.78
CA ASP A 33 4.03 -16.53 10.85
C ASP A 33 5.04 -17.30 9.97
N GLU A 34 4.99 -18.63 10.02
CA GLU A 34 5.83 -19.54 9.22
C GLU A 34 5.65 -19.36 7.70
N ASN A 35 4.53 -18.75 7.27
CA ASN A 35 4.24 -18.43 5.88
C ASN A 35 4.68 -17.01 5.48
N LEU A 36 5.49 -16.35 6.30
CA LEU A 36 6.00 -14.98 6.11
C LEU A 36 4.88 -13.93 6.05
N ARG A 37 3.73 -14.19 6.68
CA ARG A 37 2.60 -13.27 6.81
C ARG A 37 2.64 -12.61 8.17
N LEU A 38 2.00 -11.44 8.29
CA LEU A 38 1.85 -10.77 9.58
C LEU A 38 1.12 -11.71 10.56
N ASP A 39 1.71 -11.92 11.73
CA ASP A 39 1.09 -12.67 12.83
C ASP A 39 0.01 -11.81 13.49
N LEU A 40 -1.22 -12.33 13.48
CA LEU A 40 -2.38 -11.59 13.98
C LEU A 40 -2.54 -11.67 15.49
N GLU A 41 -1.96 -12.67 16.14
CA GLU A 41 -1.88 -12.79 17.58
C GLU A 41 -0.90 -11.74 18.13
N ASP A 42 0.34 -11.72 17.59
CA ASP A 42 1.32 -10.71 17.98
C ASP A 42 0.86 -9.28 17.64
N LEU A 43 0.12 -9.12 16.52
CA LEU A 43 -0.50 -7.82 16.19
C LEU A 43 -1.39 -7.33 17.34
N THR A 44 -2.24 -8.19 17.86
CA THR A 44 -3.16 -7.85 18.97
C THR A 44 -2.37 -7.45 20.22
N GLU A 45 -1.38 -8.24 20.59
CA GLU A 45 -0.51 -7.94 21.75
C GLU A 45 0.25 -6.60 21.57
N LYS A 46 0.78 -6.35 20.37
CA LYS A 46 1.51 -5.11 20.09
C LYS A 46 0.63 -3.87 20.04
N ILE A 47 -0.62 -4.00 19.60
CA ILE A 47 -1.61 -2.91 19.69
C ILE A 47 -1.77 -2.49 21.15
N ASP A 48 -2.07 -3.45 22.02
CA ASP A 48 -2.30 -3.18 23.44
C ASP A 48 -1.07 -2.62 24.16
N ALA A 49 0.10 -3.23 23.89
CA ALA A 49 1.35 -2.85 24.55
C ALA A 49 1.90 -1.48 24.08
N SER A 50 1.68 -1.11 22.81
CA SER A 50 2.26 0.11 22.24
C SER A 50 1.34 1.32 22.24
N GLY A 51 0.02 1.10 22.32
CA GLY A 51 -0.98 2.14 22.10
C GLY A 51 -0.96 2.73 20.70
N ALA A 52 -0.40 2.00 19.71
CA ALA A 52 -0.29 2.47 18.34
C ALA A 52 -1.67 2.63 17.69
N ARG A 53 -1.85 3.72 16.95
CA ARG A 53 -3.08 4.04 16.22
C ARG A 53 -2.97 3.81 14.72
N PHE A 54 -1.82 3.37 14.24
CA PHE A 54 -1.56 3.14 12.83
C PHE A 54 -0.82 1.82 12.65
N LEU A 55 -1.22 1.09 11.61
CA LEU A 55 -0.50 -0.06 11.08
C LEU A 55 -0.10 0.25 9.64
N LEU A 56 1.20 0.31 9.36
CA LEU A 56 1.74 0.28 7.99
C LEU A 56 1.99 -1.19 7.63
N LEU A 57 1.00 -1.80 7.00
CA LEU A 57 0.99 -3.20 6.62
C LEU A 57 1.72 -3.40 5.28
N SER A 58 2.87 -4.05 5.31
CA SER A 58 3.60 -4.39 4.09
C SER A 58 3.22 -5.79 3.60
N HIS A 59 2.63 -5.88 2.41
CA HIS A 59 2.36 -7.15 1.74
C HIS A 59 3.61 -7.67 1.04
N MET A 60 4.67 -7.89 1.82
CA MET A 60 5.99 -8.26 1.31
C MET A 60 5.94 -9.53 0.47
N ARG A 61 6.54 -9.50 -0.72
CA ARG A 61 6.56 -10.61 -1.69
C ARG A 61 5.19 -11.14 -2.10
N GLY A 62 4.11 -10.40 -1.84
CA GLY A 62 2.75 -10.80 -2.18
C GLY A 62 2.05 -11.65 -1.12
N HIS A 63 2.64 -11.82 0.06
CA HIS A 63 2.03 -12.56 1.16
C HIS A 63 0.96 -11.70 1.85
N LEU A 64 -0.31 -12.00 1.59
CA LEU A 64 -1.43 -11.42 2.32
C LEU A 64 -1.75 -12.33 3.51
N CYS A 65 -1.92 -11.74 4.70
CA CYS A 65 -2.50 -12.44 5.85
C CYS A 65 -4.03 -12.54 5.69
N ASP A 66 -4.73 -13.11 6.67
CA ASP A 66 -6.19 -13.03 6.72
C ASP A 66 -6.63 -11.57 6.89
N MET A 67 -6.89 -10.92 5.76
CA MET A 67 -7.27 -9.50 5.72
C MET A 67 -8.60 -9.22 6.41
N ASN A 68 -9.54 -10.18 6.36
CA ASN A 68 -10.83 -10.03 7.03
C ASN A 68 -10.66 -10.03 8.55
N ARG A 69 -9.81 -10.91 9.07
CA ARG A 69 -9.49 -10.98 10.50
C ARG A 69 -8.67 -9.75 10.93
N LEU A 70 -7.65 -9.38 10.16
CA LEU A 70 -6.84 -8.20 10.42
C LEU A 70 -7.70 -6.95 10.56
N MET A 71 -8.59 -6.70 9.61
CA MET A 71 -9.46 -5.52 9.67
C MET A 71 -10.37 -5.53 10.89
N ARG A 72 -10.94 -6.70 11.27
CA ARG A 72 -11.73 -6.78 12.51
C ARG A 72 -10.92 -6.42 13.76
N ILE A 73 -9.67 -6.89 13.85
CA ILE A 73 -8.77 -6.55 14.97
C ILE A 73 -8.49 -5.05 14.99
N CYS A 74 -8.09 -4.49 13.85
CA CYS A 74 -7.74 -3.08 13.75
C CYS A 74 -8.95 -2.15 14.00
N ASP A 75 -10.12 -2.48 13.44
CA ASP A 75 -11.35 -1.70 13.63
C ASP A 75 -11.80 -1.72 15.10
N ALA A 76 -11.74 -2.87 15.77
CA ALA A 76 -12.09 -2.99 17.19
C ALA A 76 -11.16 -2.17 18.10
N ALA A 77 -9.89 -2.05 17.71
CA ALA A 77 -8.88 -1.29 18.45
C ALA A 77 -8.76 0.19 17.99
N GLY A 78 -9.49 0.61 16.97
CA GLY A 78 -9.38 1.95 16.38
C GLY A 78 -8.05 2.20 15.66
N VAL A 79 -7.40 1.15 15.16
CA VAL A 79 -6.14 1.23 14.42
C VAL A 79 -6.41 1.46 12.93
N ILE A 80 -5.82 2.50 12.39
CA ILE A 80 -5.91 2.84 10.96
C ILE A 80 -4.88 2.04 10.18
N VAL A 81 -5.35 1.25 9.21
CA VAL A 81 -4.49 0.46 8.33
C VAL A 81 -4.10 1.26 7.10
N ILE A 82 -2.80 1.28 6.81
CA ILE A 82 -2.16 1.80 5.60
C ILE A 82 -1.55 0.59 4.90
N GLU A 83 -1.97 0.29 3.66
CA GLU A 83 -1.45 -0.85 2.92
C GLU A 83 -0.24 -0.46 2.03
N ASP A 84 0.90 -1.10 2.25
CA ASP A 84 2.00 -1.11 1.28
C ASP A 84 1.78 -2.27 0.30
N CYS A 85 1.23 -1.92 -0.86
CA CYS A 85 0.90 -2.82 -1.96
C CYS A 85 1.99 -2.88 -3.04
N ALA A 86 3.23 -2.55 -2.72
CA ALA A 86 4.33 -2.52 -3.68
C ALA A 86 4.60 -3.90 -4.35
N HIS A 87 4.12 -5.00 -3.78
CA HIS A 87 4.26 -6.36 -4.31
C HIS A 87 2.92 -7.07 -4.58
N THR A 88 1.79 -6.37 -4.49
CA THR A 88 0.46 -7.01 -4.59
C THR A 88 -0.46 -6.37 -5.61
N MET A 89 0.08 -5.67 -6.59
CA MET A 89 -0.76 -5.07 -7.62
C MET A 89 -1.61 -6.14 -8.34
N GLY A 90 -2.93 -6.09 -8.11
CA GLY A 90 -3.89 -7.04 -8.64
C GLY A 90 -4.13 -8.30 -7.79
N ALA A 91 -3.39 -8.52 -6.70
CA ALA A 91 -3.66 -9.59 -5.76
C ALA A 91 -5.02 -9.41 -5.07
N LYS A 92 -5.61 -10.52 -4.64
CA LYS A 92 -6.93 -10.53 -3.98
C LYS A 92 -6.89 -11.40 -2.74
N TRP A 93 -7.63 -10.98 -1.72
CA TRP A 93 -8.03 -11.79 -0.58
C TRP A 93 -9.55 -11.89 -0.57
N ASP A 94 -10.08 -13.10 -0.60
CA ASP A 94 -11.53 -13.36 -0.61
C ASP A 94 -12.31 -12.54 -1.66
N GLY A 95 -11.75 -12.46 -2.87
CA GLY A 95 -12.31 -11.72 -4.00
C GLY A 95 -12.06 -10.21 -4.00
N LYS A 96 -11.71 -9.59 -2.85
CA LYS A 96 -11.40 -8.17 -2.71
C LYS A 96 -9.92 -7.90 -3.00
N ARG A 97 -9.62 -6.88 -3.81
CA ARG A 97 -8.23 -6.55 -4.17
C ARG A 97 -7.48 -5.97 -2.97
N SER A 98 -6.19 -6.33 -2.86
CA SER A 98 -5.26 -5.60 -2.00
C SER A 98 -5.26 -4.11 -2.35
N GLY A 99 -5.07 -3.26 -1.35
CA GLY A 99 -5.19 -1.82 -1.49
C GLY A 99 -6.61 -1.27 -1.34
N ASN A 100 -7.59 -2.13 -1.06
CA ASN A 100 -8.97 -1.73 -0.79
C ASN A 100 -9.43 -2.08 0.63
N PHE A 101 -8.54 -2.58 1.49
CA PHE A 101 -8.89 -2.94 2.87
C PHE A 101 -8.64 -1.78 3.83
N GLY A 102 -7.47 -1.18 3.76
CA GLY A 102 -7.07 -0.07 4.61
C GLY A 102 -7.65 1.28 4.20
N LYS A 103 -7.37 2.30 5.00
CA LYS A 103 -7.76 3.69 4.76
C LYS A 103 -7.11 4.28 3.50
N VAL A 104 -5.89 3.85 3.22
CA VAL A 104 -5.09 4.26 2.07
C VAL A 104 -4.15 3.14 1.68
N ALA A 105 -3.84 3.03 0.39
CA ALA A 105 -2.85 2.11 -0.10
C ALA A 105 -1.86 2.77 -1.05
N CYS A 106 -0.62 2.27 -1.04
CA CYS A 106 0.47 2.71 -1.87
C CYS A 106 0.95 1.57 -2.76
N PHE A 107 1.08 1.84 -4.06
CA PHE A 107 1.61 0.89 -5.04
C PHE A 107 2.88 1.46 -5.63
N SER A 108 3.87 0.62 -5.87
CA SER A 108 5.10 1.01 -6.54
C SER A 108 5.02 0.72 -8.04
N THR A 109 5.53 1.63 -8.86
CA THR A 109 5.75 1.45 -10.29
C THR A 109 7.24 1.47 -10.66
N GLN A 110 8.09 1.15 -9.69
CA GLN A 110 9.53 0.98 -9.87
C GLN A 110 9.81 -0.18 -10.85
N THR A 111 10.98 -0.19 -11.49
CA THR A 111 11.37 -1.08 -12.61
C THR A 111 11.01 -2.57 -12.42
N TYR A 112 11.10 -3.09 -11.20
CA TYR A 112 10.86 -4.53 -10.92
C TYR A 112 9.43 -4.85 -10.48
N LYS A 113 8.49 -3.93 -10.63
CA LYS A 113 7.09 -4.13 -10.23
C LYS A 113 6.22 -4.68 -11.36
N HIS A 114 5.05 -5.19 -11.02
CA HIS A 114 4.08 -5.79 -11.95
C HIS A 114 3.66 -4.84 -13.08
N MET A 115 3.49 -3.57 -12.76
CA MET A 115 3.45 -2.47 -13.72
C MET A 115 4.60 -1.53 -13.37
N ASN A 116 5.35 -1.10 -14.37
CA ASN A 116 6.51 -0.25 -14.10
C ASN A 116 6.69 0.87 -15.12
N SER A 117 7.28 1.94 -14.64
CA SER A 117 7.64 3.14 -15.42
C SER A 117 9.07 3.61 -15.12
N GLY A 118 9.93 2.69 -14.64
CA GLY A 118 11.26 3.02 -14.11
C GLY A 118 11.19 3.38 -12.63
N GLU A 119 10.61 4.51 -12.31
CA GLU A 119 10.31 4.97 -10.97
C GLU A 119 8.88 5.53 -10.91
N GLY A 120 8.29 5.55 -9.69
CA GLY A 120 6.98 6.12 -9.45
C GLY A 120 6.12 5.28 -8.50
N GLY A 121 4.92 5.78 -8.26
CA GLY A 121 3.93 5.11 -7.40
C GLY A 121 2.54 5.65 -7.63
N LEU A 122 1.57 4.92 -7.10
CA LEU A 122 0.16 5.28 -7.09
C LEU A 122 -0.32 5.21 -5.64
N LEU A 123 -1.20 6.14 -5.28
CA LEU A 123 -1.90 6.12 -3.99
C LEU A 123 -3.40 5.98 -4.28
N THR A 124 -4.07 5.12 -3.54
CA THR A 124 -5.52 4.92 -3.62
C THR A 124 -6.16 5.10 -2.26
N THR A 125 -7.32 5.75 -2.24
CA THR A 125 -8.15 5.95 -1.04
C THR A 125 -9.57 6.32 -1.44
N ASP A 126 -10.54 5.95 -0.62
CA ASP A 126 -11.94 6.38 -0.74
C ASP A 126 -12.24 7.67 0.07
N ASP A 127 -11.24 8.18 0.80
CA ASP A 127 -11.35 9.42 1.56
C ASP A 127 -11.03 10.63 0.67
N ALA A 128 -12.06 11.42 0.32
CA ALA A 128 -11.92 12.59 -0.54
C ALA A 128 -10.94 13.65 0.03
N ASN A 129 -10.94 13.84 1.34
CA ASN A 129 -10.03 14.81 1.98
C ASN A 129 -8.58 14.33 1.92
N LEU A 130 -8.34 13.04 2.18
CA LEU A 130 -7.01 12.45 2.06
C LEU A 130 -6.52 12.48 0.62
N ALA A 131 -7.38 12.17 -0.36
CA ALA A 131 -7.06 12.26 -1.77
C ALA A 131 -6.70 13.70 -2.19
N ALA A 132 -7.47 14.70 -1.75
CA ALA A 132 -7.18 16.10 -2.02
C ALA A 132 -5.83 16.53 -1.42
N ARG A 133 -5.56 16.18 -0.16
CA ARG A 133 -4.28 16.47 0.51
C ARG A 133 -3.10 15.82 -0.21
N ALA A 134 -3.22 14.56 -0.60
CA ALA A 134 -2.18 13.84 -1.34
C ALA A 134 -1.93 14.48 -2.72
N THR A 135 -2.98 14.90 -3.42
CA THR A 135 -2.90 15.56 -4.72
C THR A 135 -2.16 16.90 -4.60
N VAL A 136 -2.52 17.74 -3.63
CA VAL A 136 -1.83 19.02 -3.38
C VAL A 136 -0.38 18.79 -2.99
N LEU A 137 -0.12 17.86 -2.08
CA LEU A 137 1.22 17.50 -1.63
C LEU A 137 2.11 17.03 -2.78
N SER A 138 1.54 16.26 -3.72
CA SER A 138 2.27 15.80 -4.91
C SER A 138 2.64 16.94 -5.87
N GLY A 139 1.98 18.09 -5.78
CA GLY A 139 2.36 19.26 -6.53
C GLY A 139 1.53 19.55 -7.78
N SER A 140 0.26 19.22 -7.77
CA SER A 140 -0.65 19.43 -8.90
C SER A 140 -1.11 20.88 -9.05
N TYR A 141 -0.27 21.88 -8.91
CA TYR A 141 -0.54 23.33 -9.10
C TYR A 141 -1.96 23.66 -9.59
N MET A 142 -2.85 24.24 -8.96
CA MET A 142 -4.14 24.85 -9.34
C MET A 142 -5.04 24.10 -10.36
N PHE A 143 -4.62 22.95 -10.91
CA PHE A 143 -5.39 22.17 -11.91
C PHE A 143 -6.05 20.92 -11.34
N TYR A 144 -6.28 20.87 -10.05
CA TYR A 144 -6.83 19.72 -9.34
C TYR A 144 -8.18 19.27 -9.91
N GLU A 145 -9.01 20.21 -10.30
CA GLU A 145 -10.38 20.00 -10.82
C GLU A 145 -10.39 19.35 -12.21
N ARG A 146 -9.25 19.34 -12.91
CA ARG A 146 -9.10 18.73 -14.23
C ARG A 146 -8.83 17.23 -14.18
N HIS A 147 -8.57 16.68 -13.01
CA HIS A 147 -8.39 15.26 -12.82
C HIS A 147 -9.75 14.58 -12.67
N GLY A 148 -10.29 14.03 -13.75
CA GLY A 148 -11.63 13.42 -13.79
C GLY A 148 -11.85 12.23 -12.85
N ALA A 149 -10.81 11.72 -12.19
CA ALA A 149 -10.88 10.67 -11.16
C ALA A 149 -10.57 11.21 -9.75
N GLY A 150 -10.41 12.52 -9.59
CA GLY A 150 -10.14 13.17 -8.30
C GLY A 150 -11.44 13.47 -7.52
N PRO A 151 -11.29 13.89 -6.24
CA PRO A 151 -12.41 14.39 -5.47
C PRO A 151 -12.97 15.70 -6.05
N GLY A 152 -14.20 16.06 -5.65
CA GLY A 152 -14.82 17.32 -6.05
C GLY A 152 -14.05 18.56 -5.54
N PRO A 153 -14.32 19.76 -6.13
CA PRO A 153 -13.59 21.00 -5.83
C PRO A 153 -13.52 21.35 -4.34
N ASP A 154 -14.61 21.16 -3.62
CA ASP A 154 -14.75 21.52 -2.19
C ASP A 154 -13.72 20.79 -1.30
N ALA A 155 -13.31 19.58 -1.67
CA ALA A 155 -12.30 18.82 -0.92
C ALA A 155 -10.92 19.48 -0.96
N PHE A 156 -10.66 20.33 -1.96
CA PHE A 156 -9.37 21.00 -2.12
C PHE A 156 -9.24 22.30 -1.33
N ASP A 157 -10.33 22.92 -0.91
CA ASP A 157 -10.31 24.27 -0.31
C ASP A 157 -9.42 24.34 0.92
N LYS A 158 -9.55 23.36 1.81
CA LYS A 158 -8.70 23.26 3.00
C LYS A 158 -7.29 22.78 2.65
N ALA A 159 -7.18 21.77 1.79
CA ALA A 159 -5.88 21.20 1.43
C ALA A 159 -4.95 22.21 0.77
N ARG A 160 -5.46 23.12 -0.08
CA ARG A 160 -4.70 24.19 -0.74
C ARG A 160 -4.01 25.14 0.26
N GLN A 161 -4.62 25.34 1.42
CA GLN A 161 -4.09 26.27 2.44
C GLN A 161 -3.11 25.61 3.40
N GLU A 162 -3.26 24.30 3.64
CA GLU A 162 -2.54 23.56 4.67
C GLU A 162 -1.37 22.74 4.14
N MET A 163 -1.43 22.28 2.87
CA MET A 163 -0.46 21.34 2.35
C MET A 163 0.67 22.01 1.56
N PRO A 164 1.94 21.64 1.86
CA PRO A 164 3.06 22.07 1.03
C PRO A 164 3.02 21.34 -0.33
N ASN A 165 3.71 21.91 -1.32
CA ASN A 165 3.94 21.30 -2.62
C ASN A 165 5.33 20.64 -2.64
N CYS A 166 5.37 19.32 -2.76
CA CYS A 166 6.61 18.54 -2.81
C CYS A 166 7.07 18.18 -4.23
N SER A 167 6.39 18.66 -5.27
CA SER A 167 6.72 18.37 -6.69
C SER A 167 6.93 16.88 -6.99
N ALA A 168 6.17 16.00 -6.35
CA ALA A 168 6.30 14.54 -6.40
C ALA A 168 5.32 13.88 -7.37
N ARG A 169 4.70 14.64 -8.28
CA ARG A 169 3.75 14.11 -9.26
C ARG A 169 4.45 13.25 -10.30
N MET A 170 3.76 12.22 -10.77
CA MET A 170 4.18 11.44 -11.92
C MET A 170 4.17 12.33 -13.18
N ASP A 171 5.23 12.28 -13.98
CA ASP A 171 5.26 12.97 -15.28
C ASP A 171 4.44 12.25 -16.35
N ALA A 172 4.12 12.99 -17.43
CA ALA A 172 3.27 12.48 -18.51
C ALA A 172 3.91 11.29 -19.25
N LEU A 173 5.24 11.22 -19.35
CA LEU A 173 5.94 10.12 -20.00
C LEU A 173 5.77 8.81 -19.23
N ARG A 174 6.00 8.82 -17.91
CA ARG A 174 5.78 7.65 -17.05
C ARG A 174 4.33 7.22 -17.06
N ALA A 175 3.39 8.15 -17.00
CA ALA A 175 1.97 7.86 -17.08
C ALA A 175 1.59 7.20 -18.43
N ALA A 176 2.16 7.67 -19.55
CA ALA A 176 1.97 7.07 -20.87
C ALA A 176 2.52 5.65 -20.97
N VAL A 177 3.65 5.34 -20.29
CA VAL A 177 4.22 3.99 -20.22
C VAL A 177 3.34 3.05 -19.39
N LEU A 178 2.71 3.54 -18.31
CA LEU A 178 1.86 2.73 -17.43
C LEU A 178 0.49 2.42 -18.04
N ARG A 179 -0.09 3.35 -18.78
CA ARG A 179 -1.46 3.23 -19.31
C ARG A 179 -1.73 1.93 -20.08
N PRO A 180 -0.91 1.50 -21.06
CA PRO A 180 -1.11 0.24 -21.77
C PRO A 180 -0.86 -0.99 -20.87
N GLN A 181 -0.03 -0.87 -19.84
CA GLN A 181 0.20 -1.95 -18.87
C GLN A 181 -1.02 -2.20 -18.00
N LEU A 182 -1.70 -1.12 -17.57
CA LEU A 182 -2.94 -1.21 -16.79
C LEU A 182 -4.03 -1.99 -17.55
N THR A 183 -4.19 -1.72 -18.85
CA THR A 183 -5.16 -2.44 -19.70
C THR A 183 -4.86 -3.94 -19.78
N ARG A 184 -3.59 -4.34 -19.68
CA ARG A 184 -3.14 -5.74 -19.75
C ARG A 184 -2.97 -6.40 -18.39
N LEU A 185 -3.24 -5.71 -17.29
CA LEU A 185 -2.91 -6.18 -15.94
C LEU A 185 -3.55 -7.55 -15.65
N GLU A 186 -4.84 -7.73 -15.90
CA GLU A 186 -5.53 -8.99 -15.62
C GLU A 186 -4.94 -10.16 -16.42
N SER A 187 -4.68 -9.97 -17.71
CA SER A 187 -4.07 -11.01 -18.53
C SER A 187 -2.64 -11.35 -18.07
N ASN A 188 -1.89 -10.36 -17.62
CA ASN A 188 -0.56 -10.58 -17.07
C ASN A 188 -0.62 -11.34 -15.75
N ILE A 189 -1.55 -11.00 -14.86
CA ILE A 189 -1.77 -11.74 -13.59
C ILE A 189 -2.01 -13.22 -13.86
N CYS A 190 -2.89 -13.55 -14.82
CA CYS A 190 -3.13 -14.94 -15.20
C CYS A 190 -1.86 -15.65 -15.68
N ARG A 191 -1.04 -14.96 -16.48
CA ARG A 191 0.24 -15.51 -16.99
C ARG A 191 1.28 -15.70 -15.89
N TRP A 192 1.40 -14.78 -14.95
CA TRP A 192 2.32 -14.89 -13.81
C TRP A 192 1.91 -16.02 -12.88
N ASN A 193 0.63 -16.11 -12.52
CA ASN A 193 0.11 -17.19 -11.69
C ASN A 193 0.29 -18.56 -12.33
N ARG A 194 0.11 -18.68 -13.65
CA ARG A 194 0.38 -19.93 -14.37
C ARG A 194 1.86 -20.34 -14.26
N ARG A 195 2.78 -19.39 -14.45
CA ARG A 195 4.23 -19.66 -14.32
C ARG A 195 4.60 -20.06 -12.90
N TYR A 196 4.06 -19.35 -11.91
CA TYR A 196 4.29 -19.66 -10.50
C TYR A 196 3.87 -21.09 -10.19
N ARG A 197 2.67 -21.51 -10.62
CA ARG A 197 2.17 -22.87 -10.37
C ARG A 197 3.00 -23.97 -11.02
N ILE A 198 3.58 -23.71 -12.19
CA ILE A 198 4.50 -24.66 -12.84
C ILE A 198 5.74 -24.84 -11.95
N VAL A 199 6.39 -23.76 -11.56
CA VAL A 199 7.58 -23.83 -10.69
C VAL A 199 7.26 -24.45 -9.34
N GLU A 200 6.12 -24.11 -8.75
CA GLU A 200 5.68 -24.69 -7.48
C GLU A 200 5.47 -26.21 -7.58
N GLN A 201 4.91 -26.68 -8.70
CA GLN A 201 4.72 -28.12 -8.93
C GLN A 201 6.06 -28.84 -9.14
N ASP A 202 6.93 -28.29 -9.98
CA ASP A 202 8.27 -28.86 -10.23
C ASP A 202 9.07 -29.00 -8.92
N LEU A 203 9.03 -27.99 -8.03
CA LEU A 203 9.70 -28.04 -6.73
C LEU A 203 9.09 -29.05 -5.76
N LYS A 204 7.78 -29.31 -5.84
CA LYS A 204 7.13 -30.37 -5.03
C LYS A 204 7.52 -31.75 -5.51
N ASP A 205 7.62 -31.95 -6.83
CA ASP A 205 7.97 -33.22 -7.44
C ASP A 205 9.45 -33.59 -7.19
N ASP A 206 10.36 -32.59 -7.09
CA ASP A 206 11.78 -32.81 -6.78
C ASP A 206 12.06 -33.14 -5.29
N ASN A 207 11.13 -32.85 -4.38
CA ASN A 207 11.27 -33.09 -2.94
C ASN A 207 10.53 -34.35 -2.46
N GLY A 208 10.08 -35.21 -3.38
CA GLY A 208 9.36 -36.47 -3.13
C GLY A 208 10.25 -37.72 -3.05
#